data_d78f387d5649a5bdb73a1ef486a3b55d
#
_entry.id   d78f387d5649a5bdb73a1ef486a3b55d
#
_cell.length_a   1.000
_cell.length_b   1.000
_cell.length_c   1.000
_cell.angle_alpha   90.00
_cell.angle_beta   90.00
_cell.angle_gamma   90.00
#
_symmetry.space_group_name_H-M   'P 1'
#
loop_
_entity.id
_entity.type
_entity.pdbx_description
1 polymer ?
#
loop_
_entity_poly.entity_id
_entity_poly.type
_entity_poly.pdbx_seq_one_letter_code
_entity_poly.pdbx_strand_id
1 'polypeptide(L)'
;MGELRLEELSARTIVAANGLTLRPGQEAFVTPTSYAIADAYINPLTSWPRVVLDGDEVVGFIRGNFDPENSQPEFRSCVWRVNVAADAQGMGIGKFAIWALAEEARSRGFTQLTVIWEPGEEGPEDFFLRVGFRVIGETQYGESIGALDL
;
A
#
# COMPACT_ATOMS: atom_id res chain seq x y z
N MET A 1 -7.76 16.73 12.07
CA MET A 1 -7.74 15.27 11.82
C MET A 1 -7.47 14.58 13.16
N GLY A 2 -8.19 13.53 13.45
CA GLY A 2 -7.99 12.76 14.66
C GLY A 2 -6.76 11.88 14.60
N GLU A 3 -6.64 10.98 15.53
CA GLU A 3 -5.53 10.04 15.59
C GLU A 3 -5.76 8.91 14.57
N LEU A 4 -4.74 8.64 13.75
CA LEU A 4 -4.78 7.57 12.75
C LEU A 4 -4.40 6.24 13.41
N ARG A 5 -5.08 5.16 13.00
CA ARG A 5 -4.75 3.80 13.42
C ARG A 5 -5.02 2.81 12.30
N LEU A 6 -4.37 1.67 12.36
CA LEU A 6 -4.67 0.56 11.46
C LEU A 6 -5.49 -0.50 12.18
N GLU A 7 -6.40 -1.13 11.42
CA GLU A 7 -7.15 -2.29 11.89
C GLU A 7 -7.24 -3.34 10.79
N GLU A 8 -7.45 -4.58 11.19
CA GLU A 8 -7.76 -5.64 10.22
C GLU A 8 -9.13 -5.37 9.58
N LEU A 9 -9.32 -5.85 8.37
CA LEU A 9 -10.64 -5.82 7.74
C LEU A 9 -11.64 -6.61 8.59
N SER A 10 -12.84 -6.06 8.69
CA SER A 10 -13.93 -6.69 9.46
C SER A 10 -15.27 -6.39 8.80
N ALA A 11 -16.32 -7.02 9.31
CA ALA A 11 -17.67 -6.74 8.84
C ALA A 11 -18.05 -5.26 8.99
N ARG A 12 -17.44 -4.56 9.95
CA ARG A 12 -17.71 -3.13 10.17
C ARG A 12 -17.02 -2.23 9.17
N THR A 13 -15.87 -2.64 8.63
CA THR A 13 -15.03 -1.76 7.81
C THR A 13 -15.00 -2.14 6.34
N ILE A 14 -15.42 -3.36 5.98
CA ILE A 14 -15.28 -3.87 4.62
C ILE A 14 -16.05 -3.04 3.58
N VAL A 15 -17.24 -2.59 3.91
CA VAL A 15 -18.06 -1.80 2.97
C VAL A 15 -17.40 -0.45 2.70
N ALA A 16 -16.96 0.24 3.74
CA ALA A 16 -16.29 1.53 3.59
C ALA A 16 -14.95 1.38 2.88
N ALA A 17 -14.17 0.33 3.19
CA ALA A 17 -12.90 0.08 2.51
C ALA A 17 -13.12 -0.18 1.02
N ASN A 18 -14.13 -0.98 0.69
CA ASN A 18 -14.48 -1.29 -0.69
C ASN A 18 -15.00 -0.07 -1.45
N GLY A 19 -15.57 0.88 -0.74
CA GLY A 19 -16.12 2.12 -1.30
C GLY A 19 -15.15 3.29 -1.36
N LEU A 20 -13.87 3.10 -1.02
CA LEU A 20 -12.88 4.18 -1.11
C LEU A 20 -12.78 4.69 -2.55
N THR A 21 -12.92 6.01 -2.71
CA THR A 21 -12.85 6.67 -4.01
C THR A 21 -11.48 7.29 -4.21
N LEU A 22 -11.00 7.24 -5.45
CA LEU A 22 -9.73 7.83 -5.85
C LEU A 22 -9.99 9.20 -6.50
N ARG A 23 -8.96 10.05 -6.55
CA ARG A 23 -9.04 11.29 -7.34
C ARG A 23 -9.12 10.95 -8.83
N PRO A 24 -9.80 11.79 -9.63
CA PRO A 24 -9.86 11.57 -11.09
C PRO A 24 -8.48 11.37 -11.68
N GLY A 25 -8.33 10.32 -12.50
CA GLY A 25 -7.08 9.96 -13.15
C GLY A 25 -6.20 8.97 -12.37
N GLN A 26 -6.39 8.84 -11.06
CA GLN A 26 -5.58 7.90 -10.27
C GLN A 26 -5.87 6.44 -10.60
N GLU A 27 -7.08 6.12 -11.04
CA GLU A 27 -7.47 4.77 -11.42
C GLU A 27 -6.66 4.21 -12.60
N ALA A 28 -5.99 5.08 -13.35
CA ALA A 28 -5.07 4.65 -14.41
C ALA A 28 -3.76 4.07 -13.84
N PHE A 29 -3.44 4.36 -12.59
CA PHE A 29 -2.18 3.96 -11.95
C PHE A 29 -2.37 3.03 -10.76
N VAL A 30 -3.55 3.04 -10.14
CA VAL A 30 -3.85 2.29 -8.92
C VAL A 30 -5.15 1.52 -9.11
N THR A 31 -5.11 0.21 -8.84
CA THR A 31 -6.33 -0.60 -8.95
C THR A 31 -7.29 -0.29 -7.80
N PRO A 32 -8.61 -0.52 -8.00
CA PRO A 32 -9.58 -0.36 -6.93
C PRO A 32 -9.27 -1.23 -5.72
N THR A 33 -9.65 -0.75 -4.53
CA THR A 33 -9.46 -1.47 -3.27
C THR A 33 -10.06 -2.88 -3.30
N SER A 34 -11.18 -3.05 -4.01
CA SER A 34 -11.83 -4.36 -4.13
C SER A 34 -10.93 -5.45 -4.71
N TYR A 35 -10.04 -5.09 -5.64
CA TYR A 35 -9.09 -6.06 -6.20
C TYR A 35 -8.08 -6.53 -5.15
N ALA A 36 -7.57 -5.60 -4.34
CA ALA A 36 -6.60 -5.93 -3.29
C ALA A 36 -7.25 -6.79 -2.20
N ILE A 37 -8.51 -6.52 -1.87
CA ILE A 37 -9.26 -7.32 -0.88
C ILE A 37 -9.48 -8.73 -1.40
N ALA A 38 -9.92 -8.87 -2.66
CA ALA A 38 -10.15 -10.18 -3.27
C ALA A 38 -8.85 -10.99 -3.37
N ASP A 39 -7.76 -10.34 -3.79
CA ASP A 39 -6.45 -10.97 -3.87
C ASP A 39 -5.95 -11.42 -2.51
N ALA A 40 -6.16 -10.63 -1.46
CA ALA A 40 -5.79 -11.00 -0.10
C ALA A 40 -6.55 -12.22 0.40
N TYR A 41 -7.82 -12.35 0.03
CA TYR A 41 -8.62 -13.52 0.36
C TYR A 41 -8.10 -14.79 -0.32
N ILE A 42 -7.65 -14.67 -1.57
CA ILE A 42 -7.09 -15.79 -2.34
C ILE A 42 -5.71 -16.20 -1.82
N ASN A 43 -4.93 -15.22 -1.32
CA ASN A 43 -3.57 -15.43 -0.85
C ASN A 43 -3.41 -15.07 0.64
N PRO A 44 -4.11 -15.77 1.54
CA PRO A 44 -4.15 -15.36 2.95
C PRO A 44 -2.84 -15.52 3.69
N LEU A 45 -1.95 -16.42 3.24
CA LEU A 45 -0.68 -16.69 3.93
C LEU A 45 0.37 -15.59 3.67
N THR A 46 0.28 -14.88 2.55
CA THR A 46 1.26 -13.86 2.17
C THR A 46 0.73 -12.44 2.33
N SER A 47 -0.59 -12.28 2.43
CA SER A 47 -1.23 -10.98 2.44
C SER A 47 -1.36 -10.39 3.84
N TRP A 48 -1.17 -9.08 3.92
CA TRP A 48 -1.35 -8.32 5.16
C TRP A 48 -2.22 -7.10 4.84
N PRO A 49 -3.56 -7.28 4.81
CA PRO A 49 -4.47 -6.17 4.52
C PRO A 49 -4.87 -5.43 5.80
N ARG A 50 -4.89 -4.10 5.73
CA ARG A 50 -5.29 -3.23 6.85
C ARG A 50 -6.05 -2.03 6.35
N VAL A 51 -7.05 -1.58 7.13
CA VAL A 51 -7.70 -0.30 6.90
C VAL A 51 -7.06 0.76 7.77
N VAL A 52 -7.01 1.99 7.28
CA VAL A 52 -6.59 3.16 8.06
C VAL A 52 -7.85 3.89 8.51
N LEU A 53 -7.95 4.11 9.80
CA LEU A 53 -9.07 4.79 10.42
C LEU A 53 -8.64 6.13 10.98
N ASP A 54 -9.49 7.14 10.79
CA ASP A 54 -9.41 8.43 11.46
C ASP A 54 -10.67 8.49 12.35
N GLY A 55 -10.50 8.23 13.65
CA GLY A 55 -11.65 7.96 14.49
C GLY A 55 -12.34 6.66 14.04
N ASP A 56 -13.60 6.76 13.65
CA ASP A 56 -14.38 5.62 13.14
C ASP A 56 -14.51 5.64 11.61
N GLU A 57 -13.92 6.63 10.94
CA GLU A 57 -14.00 6.77 9.50
C GLU A 57 -12.85 6.05 8.80
N VAL A 58 -13.18 5.21 7.83
CA VAL A 58 -12.17 4.57 6.98
C VAL A 58 -11.67 5.59 5.96
N VAL A 59 -10.39 5.94 6.05
CA VAL A 59 -9.77 6.95 5.19
C VAL A 59 -8.71 6.37 4.26
N GLY A 60 -8.32 5.12 4.45
CA GLY A 60 -7.32 4.48 3.61
C GLY A 60 -7.33 2.97 3.74
N PHE A 61 -6.58 2.34 2.85
CA PHE A 61 -6.38 0.89 2.84
C PHE A 61 -4.95 0.61 2.39
N ILE A 62 -4.31 -0.36 3.03
CA ILE A 62 -3.01 -0.85 2.59
C ILE A 62 -3.00 -2.37 2.62
N ARG A 63 -2.40 -2.98 1.60
CA ARG A 63 -2.14 -4.40 1.56
C ARG A 63 -0.66 -4.62 1.35
N GLY A 64 -0.01 -5.16 2.38
CA GLY A 64 1.37 -5.62 2.26
C GLY A 64 1.41 -7.04 1.76
N ASN A 65 2.57 -7.46 1.27
CA ASN A 65 2.83 -8.83 0.86
C ASN A 65 4.14 -9.29 1.46
N PHE A 66 4.10 -10.43 2.16
CA PHE A 66 5.27 -11.04 2.79
C PHE A 66 5.39 -12.47 2.28
N ASP A 67 6.37 -12.70 1.41
CA ASP A 67 6.61 -13.99 0.76
C ASP A 67 8.11 -14.21 0.61
N PRO A 68 8.80 -14.59 1.70
CA PRO A 68 10.27 -14.66 1.72
C PRO A 68 10.85 -15.66 0.71
N GLU A 69 10.05 -16.63 0.28
CA GLU A 69 10.47 -17.63 -0.69
C GLU A 69 10.19 -17.25 -2.14
N ASN A 70 9.65 -16.06 -2.39
CA ASN A 70 9.35 -15.62 -3.75
C ASN A 70 10.62 -15.53 -4.58
N SER A 71 10.58 -16.05 -5.80
CA SER A 71 11.72 -16.03 -6.72
C SER A 71 12.09 -14.62 -7.16
N GLN A 72 11.12 -13.69 -7.14
CA GLN A 72 11.34 -12.29 -7.47
C GLN A 72 11.52 -11.49 -6.18
N PRO A 73 12.73 -10.94 -5.93
CA PRO A 73 13.01 -10.26 -4.67
C PRO A 73 12.05 -9.10 -4.34
N GLU A 74 11.54 -8.40 -5.37
CA GLU A 74 10.64 -7.27 -5.20
C GLU A 74 9.27 -7.64 -4.65
N PHE A 75 8.94 -8.92 -4.55
CA PHE A 75 7.67 -9.39 -3.98
C PHE A 75 7.81 -10.04 -2.60
N ARG A 76 9.03 -10.10 -2.05
CA ARG A 76 9.27 -10.77 -0.77
C ARG A 76 8.79 -10.00 0.45
N SER A 77 8.86 -8.67 0.38
CA SER A 77 8.41 -7.77 1.43
C SER A 77 8.05 -6.47 0.75
N CYS A 78 6.77 -6.26 0.45
CA CYS A 78 6.41 -5.14 -0.41
C CYS A 78 5.07 -4.50 -0.08
N VAL A 79 4.91 -3.26 -0.54
CA VAL A 79 3.63 -2.58 -0.61
C VAL A 79 2.93 -3.11 -1.86
N TRP A 80 1.91 -3.94 -1.67
CA TRP A 80 1.15 -4.48 -2.80
C TRP A 80 0.14 -3.47 -3.32
N ARG A 81 -0.56 -2.79 -2.40
CA ARG A 81 -1.52 -1.73 -2.72
C ARG A 81 -1.63 -0.75 -1.56
N VAL A 82 -1.78 0.51 -1.89
CA VAL A 82 -2.14 1.56 -0.92
C VAL A 82 -3.13 2.52 -1.57
N ASN A 83 -4.26 2.71 -0.92
CA ASN A 83 -5.32 3.60 -1.41
C ASN A 83 -5.69 4.56 -0.28
N VAL A 84 -5.84 5.85 -0.63
CA VAL A 84 -6.28 6.88 0.31
C VAL A 84 -7.54 7.51 -0.28
N ALA A 85 -8.57 7.70 0.56
CA ALA A 85 -9.81 8.33 0.14
C ALA A 85 -9.54 9.68 -0.52
N ALA A 86 -10.26 9.96 -1.62
CA ALA A 86 -10.00 11.15 -2.43
C ALA A 86 -10.06 12.45 -1.62
N ASP A 87 -11.01 12.56 -0.68
CA ASP A 87 -11.19 13.74 0.16
C ASP A 87 -10.22 13.83 1.33
N ALA A 88 -9.43 12.79 1.55
CA ALA A 88 -8.45 12.72 2.65
C ALA A 88 -7.00 12.72 2.17
N GLN A 89 -6.76 12.83 0.88
CA GLN A 89 -5.39 12.85 0.34
C GLN A 89 -4.67 14.14 0.71
N GLY A 90 -3.35 14.06 0.83
CA GLY A 90 -2.53 15.20 1.23
C GLY A 90 -2.42 15.40 2.74
N MET A 91 -2.99 14.50 3.54
CA MET A 91 -3.03 14.63 5.00
C MET A 91 -2.08 13.65 5.71
N GLY A 92 -1.16 13.03 4.98
CA GLY A 92 -0.19 12.10 5.55
C GLY A 92 -0.70 10.68 5.79
N ILE A 93 -1.89 10.35 5.32
CA ILE A 93 -2.51 9.03 5.55
C ILE A 93 -1.74 7.93 4.84
N GLY A 94 -1.38 8.15 3.57
CA GLY A 94 -0.59 7.18 2.81
C GLY A 94 0.78 6.93 3.43
N LYS A 95 1.45 7.98 3.87
CA LYS A 95 2.74 7.89 4.55
C LYS A 95 2.61 7.10 5.85
N PHE A 96 1.58 7.40 6.64
CA PHE A 96 1.29 6.66 7.87
C PHE A 96 1.13 5.16 7.60
N ALA A 97 0.34 4.82 6.58
CA ALA A 97 0.07 3.42 6.23
C ALA A 97 1.36 2.69 5.84
N ILE A 98 2.20 3.32 5.01
CA ILE A 98 3.47 2.73 4.57
C ILE A 98 4.44 2.56 5.74
N TRP A 99 4.54 3.56 6.62
CA TRP A 99 5.41 3.44 7.79
C TRP A 99 4.94 2.35 8.75
N ALA A 100 3.63 2.15 8.89
CA ALA A 100 3.10 1.06 9.70
C ALA A 100 3.41 -0.30 9.08
N LEU A 101 3.30 -0.42 7.76
CA LEU A 101 3.70 -1.63 7.05
C LEU A 101 5.21 -1.87 7.21
N ALA A 102 6.02 -0.82 7.15
CA ALA A 102 7.47 -0.92 7.36
C ALA A 102 7.79 -1.47 8.75
N GLU A 103 7.07 -1.04 9.78
CA GLU A 103 7.25 -1.58 11.13
C GLU A 103 6.87 -3.07 11.20
N GLU A 104 5.81 -3.47 10.54
CA GLU A 104 5.43 -4.88 10.45
C GLU A 104 6.52 -5.70 9.75
N ALA A 105 7.04 -5.21 8.64
CA ALA A 105 8.12 -5.86 7.91
C ALA A 105 9.37 -6.00 8.78
N ARG A 106 9.72 -4.95 9.50
CA ARG A 106 10.88 -4.97 10.40
C ARG A 106 10.69 -6.01 11.51
N SER A 107 9.48 -6.10 12.09
CA SER A 107 9.18 -7.07 13.14
C SER A 107 9.26 -8.51 12.64
N ARG A 108 9.06 -8.73 11.35
CA ARG A 108 9.20 -10.04 10.72
C ARG A 108 10.64 -10.36 10.30
N GLY A 109 11.57 -9.45 10.52
CA GLY A 109 13.00 -9.66 10.20
C GLY A 109 13.40 -9.21 8.80
N PHE A 110 12.53 -8.56 8.04
CA PHE A 110 12.92 -8.01 6.75
C PHE A 110 13.73 -6.73 6.93
N THR A 111 14.66 -6.50 6.02
CA THR A 111 15.54 -5.32 6.04
C THR A 111 15.16 -4.30 4.97
N GLN A 112 14.18 -4.62 4.13
CA GLN A 112 13.79 -3.80 3.01
C GLN A 112 12.29 -3.94 2.75
N LEU A 113 11.66 -2.83 2.37
CA LEU A 113 10.30 -2.83 1.86
C LEU A 113 10.36 -2.31 0.43
N THR A 114 9.77 -3.03 -0.51
CA THR A 114 9.75 -2.64 -1.92
C THR A 114 8.37 -2.19 -2.36
N VAL A 115 8.31 -1.51 -3.49
CA VAL A 115 7.08 -1.13 -4.14
C VAL A 115 7.33 -1.02 -5.64
N ILE A 116 6.33 -1.34 -6.44
CA ILE A 116 6.38 -1.20 -7.90
C ILE A 116 5.36 -0.13 -8.30
N TRP A 117 5.79 0.81 -9.16
CA TRP A 117 4.88 1.83 -9.66
C TRP A 117 5.12 2.11 -11.13
N GLU A 118 4.07 2.55 -11.81
CA GLU A 118 4.14 3.05 -13.16
C GLU A 118 4.85 4.41 -13.14
N PRO A 119 5.98 4.60 -13.87
CA PRO A 119 6.67 5.88 -13.87
C PRO A 119 5.85 6.96 -14.56
N GLY A 120 6.04 8.20 -14.17
CA GLY A 120 5.38 9.36 -14.76
C GLY A 120 4.92 10.37 -13.73
N GLU A 121 4.77 11.62 -14.16
CA GLU A 121 4.43 12.73 -13.28
C GLU A 121 3.01 12.65 -12.73
N GLU A 122 2.10 12.01 -13.46
CA GLU A 122 0.70 11.89 -13.05
C GLU A 122 0.43 10.67 -12.17
N GLY A 123 1.43 9.81 -12.00
CA GLY A 123 1.31 8.60 -11.19
C GLY A 123 1.79 8.81 -9.76
N PRO A 124 1.99 7.72 -9.03
CA PRO A 124 2.35 7.78 -7.61
C PRO A 124 3.86 7.95 -7.35
N GLU A 125 4.69 8.11 -8.38
CA GLU A 125 6.14 8.15 -8.23
C GLU A 125 6.61 9.18 -7.22
N ASP A 126 6.13 10.41 -7.35
CA ASP A 126 6.53 11.51 -6.48
C ASP A 126 6.17 11.22 -5.01
N PHE A 127 5.02 10.61 -4.78
CA PHE A 127 4.59 10.20 -3.45
C PHE A 127 5.58 9.19 -2.84
N PHE A 128 5.92 8.13 -3.58
CA PHE A 128 6.83 7.11 -3.06
C PHE A 128 8.23 7.65 -2.83
N LEU A 129 8.73 8.50 -3.71
CA LEU A 129 10.04 9.14 -3.52
C LEU A 129 10.04 10.02 -2.27
N ARG A 130 8.96 10.76 -2.03
CA ARG A 130 8.85 11.60 -0.83
C ARG A 130 8.74 10.81 0.47
N VAL A 131 8.16 9.62 0.40
CA VAL A 131 8.10 8.72 1.57
C VAL A 131 9.49 8.20 1.93
N GLY A 132 10.38 8.09 0.95
CA GLY A 132 11.75 7.65 1.18
C GLY A 132 12.21 6.48 0.33
N PHE A 133 11.36 6.00 -0.59
CA PHE A 133 11.77 4.96 -1.52
C PHE A 133 12.78 5.50 -2.52
N ARG A 134 13.75 4.68 -2.87
CA ARG A 134 14.71 4.96 -3.94
C ARG A 134 14.53 3.93 -5.06
N VAL A 135 14.67 4.35 -6.30
CA VAL A 135 14.56 3.44 -7.45
C VAL A 135 15.76 2.51 -7.48
N ILE A 136 15.52 1.20 -7.52
CA ILE A 136 16.56 0.18 -7.56
C ILE A 136 16.55 -0.64 -8.84
N GLY A 137 15.54 -0.49 -9.69
CA GLY A 137 15.45 -1.26 -10.93
C GLY A 137 14.13 -1.04 -11.65
N GLU A 138 13.93 -1.85 -12.67
CA GLU A 138 12.70 -1.87 -13.47
C GLU A 138 12.22 -3.29 -13.63
N THR A 139 10.90 -3.46 -13.79
CA THR A 139 10.31 -4.73 -14.18
C THR A 139 10.44 -4.90 -15.70
N GLN A 140 10.18 -6.11 -16.18
CA GLN A 140 10.17 -6.40 -17.62
C GLN A 140 9.11 -5.58 -18.40
N TYR A 141 8.16 -4.97 -17.67
CA TYR A 141 7.10 -4.14 -18.26
C TYR A 141 7.39 -2.63 -18.17
N GLY A 142 8.59 -2.25 -17.74
CA GLY A 142 8.97 -0.85 -17.65
C GLY A 142 8.51 -0.14 -16.39
N GLU A 143 7.98 -0.87 -15.42
CA GLU A 143 7.59 -0.28 -14.15
C GLU A 143 8.82 -0.09 -13.26
N SER A 144 8.83 0.97 -12.46
CA SER A 144 9.92 1.23 -11.52
C SER A 144 9.78 0.36 -10.28
N ILE A 145 10.90 -0.14 -9.78
CA ILE A 145 10.98 -0.86 -8.52
C ILE A 145 11.67 0.06 -7.52
N GLY A 146 10.98 0.40 -6.44
CA GLY A 146 11.53 1.21 -5.36
C GLY A 146 11.81 0.39 -4.12
N ALA A 147 12.75 0.85 -3.30
CA ALA A 147 13.11 0.19 -2.05
C ALA A 147 13.23 1.22 -0.93
N LEU A 148 12.74 0.84 0.24
CA LEU A 148 12.87 1.58 1.49
C LEU A 148 13.66 0.69 2.45
N ASP A 149 14.81 1.17 2.94
CA ASP A 149 15.60 0.43 3.91
C ASP A 149 14.94 0.49 5.29
N LEU A 150 14.93 -0.62 5.99
CA LEU A 150 14.26 -0.75 7.29
C LEU A 150 15.25 -0.76 8.45
#